data_a8bbd318139290bc20dbd5403e8bccc4
#
_entry.id   a8bbd318139290bc20dbd5403e8bccc4
#
_cell.length_a   1.000
_cell.length_b   1.000
_cell.length_c   1.000
_cell.angle_alpha   90.00
_cell.angle_beta   90.00
_cell.angle_gamma   90.00
#
_symmetry.space_group_name_H-M   'P 1'
#
loop_
_entity.id
_entity.type
_entity.pdbx_description
1 polymer ?
#
loop_
_entity_poly.entity_id
_entity_poly.type
_entity_poly.pdbx_seq_one_letter_code
_entity_poly.pdbx_strand_id
1 'polypeptide(L)'
;MIGFALWPLVALASISPLQTSAASASTETLNYAAIAARIIDALKLREGERVLIRYDPEYFNELIGPLRRQIRARGAIDLGALEYVESAAIRDTTSAGEAKRAALFEAQSRAFAQLLEAVEVYLWLPLRAGWRELPAAESHALQRWLDQGGARRQIHFHWSAGSVLADGLAGEHVAAFDSVYQEALDIDYAALSTAQDRAITLLRSGTVRVRTPMGTDLSFRTGNRPFNKQNGEASPERAQVAVVRLDREIELPAGVLRVAPLEETVNGRIVIPTARFGDKVARQLKLEINRGRVVRLAADENLDAVEAALNTGGEAARRFRELGIGFNPRLHTTSHTALLPYYGYGAGVIRLSLGDNRELGGTVAGDFVRWFFFPDATVEVDGRILVREGKLVDGAR
;
A
#
# COMPACT_ATOMS: atom_id res chain seq x y z
N MET A 1 -55.39 32.36 3.09
CA MET A 1 -55.37 31.71 4.44
C MET A 1 -54.47 30.48 4.28
N ILE A 2 -53.28 30.59 4.83
CA ILE A 2 -52.22 29.61 4.66
C ILE A 2 -52.17 28.78 5.95
N GLY A 3 -52.48 27.48 5.87
CA GLY A 3 -52.42 26.57 6.99
C GLY A 3 -51.03 25.99 7.18
N PHE A 4 -50.37 26.27 8.29
CA PHE A 4 -49.15 25.64 8.73
C PHE A 4 -49.46 24.27 9.39
N ALA A 5 -48.91 23.20 8.83
CA ALA A 5 -48.91 21.89 9.46
C ALA A 5 -47.69 21.75 10.36
N LEU A 6 -47.92 21.56 11.66
CA LEU A 6 -46.92 21.24 12.68
C LEU A 6 -46.51 19.77 12.58
N TRP A 7 -45.21 19.51 12.40
CA TRP A 7 -44.64 18.19 12.59
C TRP A 7 -44.23 17.97 14.03
N PRO A 8 -44.39 16.76 14.58
CA PRO A 8 -44.07 16.49 15.98
C PRO A 8 -42.59 16.31 16.18
N LEU A 9 -42.07 16.93 17.25
CA LEU A 9 -40.73 16.71 17.78
C LEU A 9 -40.55 15.25 18.20
N VAL A 10 -39.62 14.55 17.55
CA VAL A 10 -39.12 13.27 18.05
C VAL A 10 -38.06 13.55 19.09
N ALA A 11 -38.31 13.09 20.31
CA ALA A 11 -37.40 13.19 21.44
C ALA A 11 -36.09 12.42 21.13
N LEU A 12 -34.96 13.14 21.14
CA LEU A 12 -33.64 12.56 21.16
C LEU A 12 -33.43 11.86 22.52
N ALA A 13 -33.40 10.52 22.49
CA ALA A 13 -32.92 9.73 23.61
C ALA A 13 -31.43 9.98 23.78
N SER A 14 -31.07 10.53 24.92
CA SER A 14 -29.69 10.71 25.35
C SER A 14 -29.02 9.35 25.51
N ILE A 15 -28.13 9.01 24.57
CA ILE A 15 -27.20 7.90 24.70
C ILE A 15 -26.07 8.36 25.62
N SER A 16 -26.07 7.81 26.85
CA SER A 16 -24.98 8.01 27.80
C SER A 16 -23.68 7.48 27.17
N PRO A 17 -22.56 8.23 27.22
CA PRO A 17 -21.29 7.71 26.76
C PRO A 17 -20.89 6.55 27.68
N LEU A 18 -20.68 5.38 27.09
CA LEU A 18 -19.94 4.30 27.71
C LEU A 18 -18.56 4.86 28.11
N GLN A 19 -18.35 5.00 29.41
CA GLN A 19 -17.02 5.23 29.97
C GLN A 19 -16.19 3.98 29.68
N THR A 20 -15.52 3.95 28.54
CA THR A 20 -14.36 3.09 28.35
C THR A 20 -13.28 3.60 29.29
N SER A 21 -13.01 2.82 30.31
CA SER A 21 -11.81 2.95 31.13
C SER A 21 -10.62 3.03 30.18
N ALA A 22 -10.09 4.23 30.00
CA ALA A 22 -8.81 4.44 29.33
C ALA A 22 -7.76 3.79 30.24
N ALA A 23 -7.41 2.54 29.96
CA ALA A 23 -6.11 2.02 30.36
C ALA A 23 -5.12 3.03 29.80
N SER A 24 -4.34 3.67 30.67
CA SER A 24 -3.22 4.53 30.32
C SER A 24 -2.25 3.68 29.50
N ALA A 25 -2.43 3.66 28.18
CA ALA A 25 -1.41 3.20 27.27
C ALA A 25 -0.23 4.15 27.54
N SER A 26 0.84 3.61 28.10
CA SER A 26 2.13 4.29 28.13
C SER A 26 2.39 4.69 26.68
N THR A 27 2.41 5.99 26.42
CA THR A 27 2.90 6.52 25.15
C THR A 27 4.38 6.18 25.10
N GLU A 28 4.72 4.97 24.65
CA GLU A 28 6.11 4.66 24.33
C GLU A 28 6.52 5.64 23.25
N THR A 29 7.45 6.51 23.61
CA THR A 29 8.01 7.48 22.69
C THR A 29 8.76 6.72 21.60
N LEU A 30 8.39 6.93 20.33
CA LEU A 30 9.04 6.30 19.20
C LEU A 30 10.55 6.53 19.23
N ASN A 31 11.32 5.48 18.99
CA ASN A 31 12.77 5.59 18.89
C ASN A 31 13.19 6.05 17.50
N TYR A 32 13.10 7.35 17.25
CA TYR A 32 13.45 7.96 15.95
C TYR A 32 14.90 7.69 15.52
N ALA A 33 15.82 7.51 16.44
CA ALA A 33 17.20 7.16 16.12
C ALA A 33 17.32 5.75 15.56
N ALA A 34 16.60 4.78 16.15
CA ALA A 34 16.55 3.40 15.67
C ALA A 34 15.80 3.30 14.33
N ILE A 35 14.68 4.02 14.19
CA ILE A 35 13.92 4.07 12.93
C ILE A 35 14.81 4.63 11.81
N ALA A 36 15.51 5.75 12.04
CA ALA A 36 16.42 6.34 11.07
C ALA A 36 17.56 5.37 10.70
N ALA A 37 18.17 4.70 11.68
CA ALA A 37 19.22 3.73 11.44
C ALA A 37 18.71 2.59 10.52
N ARG A 38 17.52 2.06 10.78
CA ARG A 38 16.93 0.98 9.96
C ARG A 38 16.65 1.42 8.53
N ILE A 39 16.12 2.63 8.32
CA ILE A 39 15.89 3.19 6.99
C ILE A 39 17.21 3.33 6.22
N ILE A 40 18.25 3.89 6.87
CA ILE A 40 19.55 4.12 6.24
C ILE A 40 20.29 2.79 5.99
N ASP A 41 20.15 1.81 6.88
CA ASP A 41 20.74 0.48 6.70
C ASP A 41 20.09 -0.26 5.50
N ALA A 42 18.80 -0.09 5.26
CA ALA A 42 18.12 -0.64 4.11
C ALA A 42 18.67 -0.08 2.78
N LEU A 43 19.06 1.18 2.75
CA LEU A 43 19.56 1.88 1.57
C LEU A 43 20.95 1.46 1.13
N LYS A 44 21.79 0.93 2.03
CA LYS A 44 23.21 0.61 1.73
C LYS A 44 23.91 1.77 1.01
N LEU A 45 23.76 3.00 1.56
CA LEU A 45 24.27 4.21 0.94
C LEU A 45 25.77 4.12 0.64
N ARG A 46 26.15 4.58 -0.55
CA ARG A 46 27.52 4.75 -0.98
C ARG A 46 27.99 6.18 -0.76
N GLU A 47 29.27 6.36 -0.58
CA GLU A 47 29.90 7.69 -0.54
C GLU A 47 29.56 8.50 -1.81
N GLY A 48 29.18 9.76 -1.61
CA GLY A 48 28.81 10.68 -2.67
C GLY A 48 27.41 10.53 -3.26
N GLU A 49 26.63 9.51 -2.88
CA GLU A 49 25.23 9.41 -3.32
C GLU A 49 24.39 10.58 -2.78
N ARG A 50 23.58 11.18 -3.64
CA ARG A 50 22.76 12.34 -3.32
C ARG A 50 21.36 11.90 -2.88
N VAL A 51 21.03 12.24 -1.64
CA VAL A 51 19.81 11.83 -0.97
C VAL A 51 18.88 13.00 -0.75
N LEU A 52 17.64 12.88 -1.21
CA LEU A 52 16.56 13.83 -0.97
C LEU A 52 15.49 13.19 -0.09
N ILE A 53 15.04 13.91 0.95
CA ILE A 53 13.95 13.51 1.82
C ILE A 53 12.71 14.33 1.47
N ARG A 54 11.54 13.68 1.43
CA ARG A 54 10.24 14.33 1.41
C ARG A 54 9.40 13.82 2.58
N TYR A 55 8.76 14.70 3.33
CA TYR A 55 8.08 14.33 4.55
C TYR A 55 6.88 15.23 4.88
N ASP A 56 5.98 14.70 5.71
CA ASP A 56 4.90 15.44 6.33
C ASP A 56 5.39 16.03 7.66
N PRO A 57 5.47 17.35 7.81
CA PRO A 57 5.98 18.00 9.02
C PRO A 57 5.10 17.80 10.25
N GLU A 58 3.83 17.44 10.06
CA GLU A 58 2.91 17.20 11.19
C GLU A 58 3.12 15.83 11.86
N TYR A 59 3.87 14.91 11.22
CA TYR A 59 3.91 13.52 11.69
C TYR A 59 5.29 13.08 12.17
N PHE A 60 6.33 13.08 11.35
CA PHE A 60 7.66 12.58 11.70
C PHE A 60 8.76 13.65 11.65
N ASN A 61 8.45 14.85 12.12
CA ASN A 61 9.42 15.94 12.14
C ASN A 61 10.71 15.56 12.92
N GLU A 62 10.57 14.85 14.04
CA GLU A 62 11.69 14.40 14.86
C GLU A 62 12.56 13.34 14.18
N LEU A 63 12.06 12.64 13.18
CA LEU A 63 12.82 11.65 12.41
C LEU A 63 13.82 12.31 11.44
N ILE A 64 13.55 13.54 10.99
CA ILE A 64 14.36 14.22 9.96
C ILE A 64 15.78 14.47 10.42
N GLY A 65 15.96 14.98 11.63
CA GLY A 65 17.30 15.21 12.20
C GLY A 65 18.18 13.96 12.27
N PRO A 66 17.70 12.86 12.85
CA PRO A 66 18.38 11.57 12.83
C PRO A 66 18.72 11.06 11.44
N LEU A 67 17.79 11.09 10.48
CA LEU A 67 18.03 10.66 9.09
C LEU A 67 19.18 11.44 8.44
N ARG A 68 19.13 12.76 8.48
CA ARG A 68 20.16 13.63 7.89
C ARG A 68 21.53 13.43 8.52
N ARG A 69 21.61 13.18 9.84
CA ARG A 69 22.88 12.80 10.49
C ARG A 69 23.41 11.46 9.96
N GLN A 70 22.56 10.46 9.83
CA GLN A 70 22.94 9.14 9.33
C GLN A 70 23.39 9.18 7.86
N ILE A 71 22.70 9.94 7.00
CA ILE A 71 23.10 10.14 5.59
C ILE A 71 24.53 10.65 5.51
N ARG A 72 24.81 11.75 6.23
CA ARG A 72 26.17 12.33 6.27
C ARG A 72 27.22 11.40 6.88
N ALA A 73 26.86 10.64 7.91
CA ALA A 73 27.75 9.67 8.54
C ALA A 73 28.17 8.52 7.60
N ARG A 74 27.38 8.24 6.54
CA ARG A 74 27.71 7.27 5.48
C ARG A 74 28.51 7.89 4.32
N GLY A 75 28.91 9.15 4.41
CA GLY A 75 29.60 9.87 3.32
C GLY A 75 28.69 10.27 2.16
N ALA A 76 27.39 10.08 2.27
CA ALA A 76 26.42 10.49 1.26
C ALA A 76 26.12 12.00 1.36
N ILE A 77 25.66 12.58 0.26
CA ILE A 77 25.33 14.00 0.15
C ILE A 77 23.87 14.21 0.55
N ASP A 78 23.64 14.93 1.63
CA ASP A 78 22.32 15.31 2.13
C ASP A 78 21.84 16.54 1.35
N LEU A 79 20.94 16.35 0.38
CA LEU A 79 20.32 17.44 -0.41
C LEU A 79 19.23 18.18 0.37
N GLY A 80 18.90 17.74 1.58
CA GLY A 80 17.90 18.35 2.43
C GLY A 80 16.61 17.56 2.54
N ALA A 81 15.64 18.17 3.22
CA ALA A 81 14.32 17.63 3.42
C ALA A 81 13.28 18.65 2.95
N LEU A 82 12.38 18.22 2.07
CA LEU A 82 11.27 19.00 1.57
C LEU A 82 10.01 18.66 2.35
N GLU A 83 9.40 19.65 2.95
CA GLU A 83 8.10 19.50 3.59
C GLU A 83 7.01 19.35 2.54
N TYR A 84 6.06 18.48 2.83
CA TYR A 84 4.80 18.44 2.09
C TYR A 84 3.87 19.49 2.70
N VAL A 85 3.91 20.69 2.17
CA VAL A 85 3.01 21.76 2.58
C VAL A 85 1.82 21.77 1.65
N GLU A 86 0.64 21.42 2.18
CA GLU A 86 -0.58 21.77 1.49
C GLU A 86 -0.65 23.29 1.46
N SER A 87 -0.62 23.86 0.26
CA SER A 87 -0.73 25.30 0.12
C SER A 87 -2.09 25.78 0.65
N ALA A 88 -2.15 26.05 1.95
CA ALA A 88 -3.30 26.68 2.60
C ALA A 88 -3.62 28.05 1.98
N ALA A 89 -2.67 28.62 1.24
CA ALA A 89 -2.81 29.88 0.52
C ALA A 89 -3.81 29.82 -0.63
N ILE A 90 -4.30 28.63 -1.02
CA ILE A 90 -5.24 28.50 -2.14
C ILE A 90 -6.52 27.82 -1.68
N ARG A 91 -7.17 28.40 -0.70
CA ARG A 91 -8.58 28.08 -0.34
C ARG A 91 -9.58 28.88 -1.17
N ASP A 92 -9.12 29.59 -2.19
CA ASP A 92 -10.00 30.29 -3.12
C ASP A 92 -10.68 29.27 -4.03
N THR A 93 -11.97 29.08 -3.81
CA THR A 93 -12.83 28.16 -4.56
C THR A 93 -13.39 28.77 -5.84
N THR A 94 -12.99 30.00 -6.18
CA THR A 94 -13.38 30.62 -7.45
C THR A 94 -12.64 29.97 -8.61
N SER A 95 -13.20 30.08 -9.81
CA SER A 95 -12.54 29.57 -11.04
C SER A 95 -11.18 30.23 -11.31
N ALA A 96 -11.00 31.48 -10.89
CA ALA A 96 -9.70 32.19 -10.96
C ALA A 96 -8.70 31.61 -9.94
N GLY A 97 -9.16 31.26 -8.72
CA GLY A 97 -8.38 30.58 -7.70
C GLY A 97 -7.97 29.17 -8.13
N GLU A 98 -8.87 28.43 -8.78
CA GLU A 98 -8.57 27.10 -9.33
C GLU A 98 -7.51 27.16 -10.43
N ALA A 99 -7.60 28.10 -11.36
CA ALA A 99 -6.60 28.27 -12.41
C ALA A 99 -5.22 28.64 -11.83
N LYS A 100 -5.18 29.54 -10.84
CA LYS A 100 -3.95 29.91 -10.14
C LYS A 100 -3.33 28.74 -9.39
N ARG A 101 -4.15 27.91 -8.73
CA ARG A 101 -3.73 26.69 -8.05
C ARG A 101 -3.12 25.69 -9.03
N ALA A 102 -3.81 25.42 -10.15
CA ALA A 102 -3.31 24.53 -11.19
C ALA A 102 -1.95 24.97 -11.74
N ALA A 103 -1.78 26.28 -12.04
CA ALA A 103 -0.53 26.84 -12.52
C ALA A 103 0.61 26.70 -11.48
N LEU A 104 0.31 26.89 -10.19
CA LEU A 104 1.29 26.73 -9.11
C LEU A 104 1.69 25.25 -8.95
N PHE A 105 0.74 24.33 -8.97
CA PHE A 105 1.03 22.88 -8.89
C PHE A 105 1.85 22.42 -10.10
N GLU A 106 1.57 22.93 -11.29
CA GLU A 106 2.37 22.60 -12.46
C GLU A 106 3.81 23.13 -12.34
N ALA A 107 3.98 24.37 -11.87
CA ALA A 107 5.31 24.96 -11.62
C ALA A 107 6.09 24.17 -10.56
N GLN A 108 5.44 23.80 -9.46
CA GLN A 108 6.01 22.99 -8.38
C GLN A 108 6.42 21.59 -8.90
N SER A 109 5.57 20.95 -9.69
CA SER A 109 5.85 19.63 -10.27
C SER A 109 7.02 19.68 -11.24
N ARG A 110 7.16 20.76 -12.04
CA ARG A 110 8.34 20.97 -12.90
C ARG A 110 9.61 21.14 -12.08
N ALA A 111 9.58 21.96 -11.03
CA ALA A 111 10.73 22.18 -10.15
C ALA A 111 11.14 20.87 -9.45
N PHE A 112 10.17 20.09 -8.97
CA PHE A 112 10.41 18.79 -8.37
C PHE A 112 11.04 17.80 -9.35
N ALA A 113 10.54 17.73 -10.59
CA ALA A 113 11.12 16.87 -11.62
C ALA A 113 12.57 17.25 -11.92
N GLN A 114 12.90 18.55 -12.01
CA GLN A 114 14.28 19.02 -12.19
C GLN A 114 15.18 18.65 -11.00
N LEU A 115 14.67 18.75 -9.78
CA LEU A 115 15.42 18.38 -8.59
C LEU A 115 15.74 16.88 -8.57
N LEU A 116 14.79 16.03 -8.98
CA LEU A 116 14.97 14.58 -9.05
C LEU A 116 16.13 14.16 -10.00
N GLU A 117 16.45 14.93 -11.04
CA GLU A 117 17.59 14.62 -11.92
C GLU A 117 18.93 14.68 -11.19
N ALA A 118 19.01 15.42 -10.08
CA ALA A 118 20.19 15.49 -9.23
C ALA A 118 20.25 14.43 -8.12
N VAL A 119 19.27 13.51 -8.04
CA VAL A 119 19.06 12.58 -6.92
C VAL A 119 19.34 11.15 -7.35
N GLU A 120 20.04 10.37 -6.55
CA GLU A 120 20.14 8.91 -6.66
C GLU A 120 19.18 8.20 -5.70
N VAL A 121 18.93 8.79 -4.53
CA VAL A 121 18.12 8.19 -3.47
C VAL A 121 17.04 9.14 -3.01
N TYR A 122 15.81 8.69 -3.11
CA TYR A 122 14.65 9.44 -2.66
C TYR A 122 14.00 8.75 -1.44
N LEU A 123 13.83 9.51 -0.35
CA LEU A 123 13.11 9.05 0.83
C LEU A 123 11.75 9.73 0.88
N TRP A 124 10.70 8.96 0.72
CA TRP A 124 9.35 9.42 0.91
C TRP A 124 8.85 8.95 2.27
N LEU A 125 8.76 9.87 3.22
CA LEU A 125 8.27 9.61 4.56
C LEU A 125 6.76 9.82 4.64
N PRO A 126 6.10 9.29 5.69
CA PRO A 126 4.65 9.25 5.74
C PRO A 126 4.03 10.62 5.57
N LEU A 127 3.01 10.64 4.73
CA LEU A 127 2.03 11.70 4.73
C LEU A 127 1.01 11.43 5.84
N ARG A 128 0.41 12.49 6.36
CA ARG A 128 -0.64 12.40 7.37
C ARG A 128 -1.72 11.39 6.97
N ALA A 129 -2.28 10.71 7.96
CA ALA A 129 -3.38 9.79 7.79
C ALA A 129 -4.44 10.29 6.80
N GLY A 130 -4.85 9.41 5.87
CA GLY A 130 -5.85 9.74 4.87
C GLY A 130 -5.29 9.98 3.46
N TRP A 131 -4.12 9.39 3.12
CA TRP A 131 -3.61 9.38 1.74
C TRP A 131 -3.86 10.67 0.98
N ARG A 132 -3.04 11.64 1.20
CA ARG A 132 -2.89 12.68 0.20
C ARG A 132 -1.92 12.14 -0.83
N GLU A 133 -2.47 11.67 -1.92
CA GLU A 133 -1.69 11.31 -3.08
C GLU A 133 -0.79 12.50 -3.45
N LEU A 134 0.45 12.21 -3.82
CA LEU A 134 1.25 13.21 -4.50
C LEU A 134 0.44 13.75 -5.68
N PRO A 135 0.53 15.05 -6.00
CA PRO A 135 -0.05 15.55 -7.23
C PRO A 135 0.33 14.64 -8.40
N ALA A 136 -0.61 14.30 -9.26
CA ALA A 136 -0.39 13.32 -10.33
C ALA A 136 0.87 13.61 -11.14
N ALA A 137 1.18 14.88 -11.39
CA ALA A 137 2.38 15.30 -12.11
C ALA A 137 3.68 14.98 -11.34
N GLU A 138 3.70 15.10 -10.01
CA GLU A 138 4.84 14.72 -9.18
C GLU A 138 4.99 13.20 -9.11
N SER A 139 3.89 12.47 -8.96
CA SER A 139 3.88 11.01 -9.02
C SER A 139 4.43 10.50 -10.36
N HIS A 140 3.98 11.07 -11.47
CA HIS A 140 4.52 10.74 -12.80
C HIS A 140 6.00 11.12 -12.96
N ALA A 141 6.45 12.24 -12.39
CA ALA A 141 7.86 12.63 -12.42
C ALA A 141 8.72 11.61 -11.66
N LEU A 142 8.26 11.17 -10.48
CA LEU A 142 8.95 10.17 -9.69
C LEU A 142 9.01 8.82 -10.41
N GLN A 143 7.91 8.39 -11.02
CA GLN A 143 7.87 7.16 -11.82
C GLN A 143 8.86 7.21 -12.99
N ARG A 144 8.87 8.30 -13.76
CA ARG A 144 9.84 8.48 -14.86
C ARG A 144 11.28 8.48 -14.37
N TRP A 145 11.53 9.11 -13.22
CA TRP A 145 12.87 9.12 -12.62
C TRP A 145 13.32 7.70 -12.21
N LEU A 146 12.46 6.88 -11.63
CA LEU A 146 12.75 5.48 -11.32
C LEU A 146 12.96 4.64 -12.59
N ASP A 147 12.17 4.90 -13.64
CA ASP A 147 12.25 4.20 -14.92
C ASP A 147 13.55 4.48 -15.69
N GLN A 148 14.25 5.59 -15.42
CA GLN A 148 15.58 5.87 -15.97
C GLN A 148 16.64 4.84 -15.53
N GLY A 149 16.39 4.10 -14.46
CA GLY A 149 17.23 2.99 -14.03
C GLY A 149 18.53 3.40 -13.32
N GLY A 150 19.57 2.60 -13.47
CA GLY A 150 20.84 2.79 -12.77
C GLY A 150 20.70 2.53 -11.27
N ALA A 151 21.37 3.34 -10.44
CA ALA A 151 21.33 3.25 -8.98
C ALA A 151 20.13 3.99 -8.35
N ARG A 152 19.25 4.59 -9.16
CA ARG A 152 18.06 5.31 -8.69
C ARG A 152 17.13 4.39 -7.93
N ARG A 153 16.79 4.79 -6.72
CA ARG A 153 15.93 4.02 -5.84
C ARG A 153 15.25 4.88 -4.80
N GLN A 154 14.15 4.37 -4.27
CA GLN A 154 13.45 5.05 -3.19
C GLN A 154 13.08 4.11 -2.05
N ILE A 155 12.95 4.69 -0.87
CA ILE A 155 12.18 4.10 0.22
C ILE A 155 10.86 4.86 0.32
N HIS A 156 9.79 4.09 0.28
CA HIS A 156 8.46 4.52 0.63
C HIS A 156 8.18 4.05 2.06
N PHE A 157 8.26 4.98 2.99
CA PHE A 157 8.08 4.68 4.40
C PHE A 157 6.63 4.91 4.79
N HIS A 158 5.87 3.84 4.87
CA HIS A 158 4.48 3.86 5.26
C HIS A 158 4.33 3.66 6.76
N TRP A 159 4.07 4.71 7.50
CA TRP A 159 3.86 4.56 8.93
C TRP A 159 2.42 4.86 9.34
N SER A 160 1.89 5.96 8.91
CA SER A 160 0.59 6.45 9.34
C SER A 160 -0.60 5.79 8.65
N ALA A 161 -0.40 5.31 7.45
CA ALA A 161 -1.43 4.60 6.69
C ALA A 161 -1.72 3.21 7.28
N GLY A 162 -1.58 3.09 8.58
CA GLY A 162 -1.47 1.87 9.28
C GLY A 162 -2.69 1.02 9.39
N SER A 163 -3.83 1.53 9.13
CA SER A 163 -5.01 0.71 9.13
C SER A 163 -5.63 0.76 7.75
N VAL A 164 -5.41 -0.29 6.99
CA VAL A 164 -6.23 -0.54 5.83
C VAL A 164 -7.46 -1.26 6.32
N LEU A 165 -8.63 -0.73 6.03
CA LEU A 165 -9.85 -1.50 6.18
C LEU A 165 -9.74 -2.75 5.29
N ALA A 166 -10.31 -3.85 5.72
CA ALA A 166 -10.30 -5.11 4.95
C ALA A 166 -10.86 -4.95 3.51
N ASP A 167 -11.52 -3.85 3.23
CA ASP A 167 -12.02 -3.46 1.92
C ASP A 167 -11.01 -2.67 1.07
N GLY A 168 -9.78 -2.50 1.53
CA GLY A 168 -8.70 -1.84 0.81
C GLY A 168 -8.71 -0.32 0.86
N LEU A 169 -9.52 0.30 1.71
CA LEU A 169 -9.48 1.74 1.92
C LEU A 169 -8.51 2.08 3.05
N ALA A 170 -7.73 3.15 2.84
CA ALA A 170 -6.87 3.69 3.89
C ALA A 170 -7.74 4.17 5.06
N GLY A 171 -7.38 3.73 6.26
CA GLY A 171 -7.95 4.21 7.50
C GLY A 171 -7.20 5.42 8.04
N GLU A 172 -7.73 6.00 9.11
CA GLU A 172 -7.03 7.02 9.88
C GLU A 172 -5.86 6.40 10.66
N HIS A 173 -4.87 7.23 11.01
CA HIS A 173 -3.79 6.81 11.88
C HIS A 173 -4.33 6.32 13.23
N VAL A 174 -3.84 5.15 13.64
CA VAL A 174 -4.15 4.55 14.93
C VAL A 174 -2.87 4.48 15.75
N ALA A 175 -2.72 5.37 16.73
CA ALA A 175 -1.51 5.46 17.56
C ALA A 175 -1.14 4.13 18.23
N ALA A 176 -2.12 3.26 18.51
CA ALA A 176 -1.86 1.91 19.04
C ALA A 176 -1.04 1.02 18.09
N PHE A 177 -0.92 1.38 16.81
CA PHE A 177 -0.08 0.64 15.87
C PHE A 177 1.38 1.14 15.82
N ASP A 178 1.71 2.25 16.45
CA ASP A 178 3.07 2.81 16.38
C ASP A 178 4.12 1.83 16.92
N SER A 179 3.86 1.16 18.04
CA SER A 179 4.74 0.12 18.57
C SER A 179 4.84 -1.09 17.64
N VAL A 180 3.70 -1.50 17.05
CA VAL A 180 3.64 -2.61 16.07
C VAL A 180 4.51 -2.30 14.85
N TYR A 181 4.46 -1.07 14.33
CA TYR A 181 5.29 -0.68 13.18
C TYR A 181 6.75 -0.58 13.53
N GLN A 182 7.10 -0.06 14.71
CA GLN A 182 8.48 -0.04 15.18
C GLN A 182 9.05 -1.46 15.31
N GLU A 183 8.29 -2.40 15.89
CA GLU A 183 8.67 -3.81 15.93
C GLU A 183 8.75 -4.43 14.53
N ALA A 184 7.84 -4.06 13.61
CA ALA A 184 7.82 -4.54 12.24
C ALA A 184 9.03 -4.09 11.41
N LEU A 185 9.67 -2.99 11.79
CA LEU A 185 10.94 -2.56 11.23
C LEU A 185 12.12 -3.37 11.77
N ASP A 186 12.01 -3.91 12.99
CA ASP A 186 13.09 -4.65 13.67
C ASP A 186 12.90 -6.16 13.57
N ILE A 187 12.92 -6.66 12.32
CA ILE A 187 12.81 -8.10 12.00
C ILE A 187 14.09 -8.62 11.35
N ASP A 188 14.23 -9.94 11.31
CA ASP A 188 15.28 -10.60 10.54
C ASP A 188 14.98 -10.55 9.04
N TYR A 189 15.57 -9.58 8.35
CA TYR A 189 15.38 -9.40 6.90
C TYR A 189 16.02 -10.50 6.07
N ALA A 190 17.03 -11.21 6.57
CA ALA A 190 17.62 -12.35 5.88
C ALA A 190 16.67 -13.57 5.91
N ALA A 191 16.07 -13.83 7.07
CA ALA A 191 15.03 -14.85 7.20
C ALA A 191 13.80 -14.51 6.33
N LEU A 192 13.33 -13.25 6.37
CA LEU A 192 12.24 -12.77 5.51
C LEU A 192 12.55 -13.01 4.04
N SER A 193 13.72 -12.60 3.58
CA SER A 193 14.17 -12.76 2.19
C SER A 193 14.20 -14.24 1.78
N THR A 194 14.71 -15.12 2.63
CA THR A 194 14.77 -16.57 2.40
C THR A 194 13.37 -17.18 2.30
N ALA A 195 12.45 -16.80 3.17
CA ALA A 195 11.07 -17.26 3.12
C ALA A 195 10.37 -16.83 1.81
N GLN A 196 10.57 -15.61 1.38
CA GLN A 196 10.05 -15.11 0.10
C GLN A 196 10.64 -15.88 -1.10
N ASP A 197 11.93 -16.24 -1.09
CA ASP A 197 12.56 -17.02 -2.17
C ASP A 197 11.99 -18.43 -2.27
N ARG A 198 11.72 -19.07 -1.13
CA ARG A 198 11.04 -20.38 -1.09
C ARG A 198 9.63 -20.27 -1.67
N ALA A 199 8.89 -19.24 -1.30
CA ALA A 199 7.56 -19.00 -1.84
C ALA A 199 7.58 -18.73 -3.36
N ILE A 200 8.52 -17.95 -3.88
CA ILE A 200 8.69 -17.72 -5.32
C ILE A 200 8.91 -19.05 -6.05
N THR A 201 9.81 -19.88 -5.52
CA THR A 201 10.10 -21.21 -6.10
C THR A 201 8.84 -22.06 -6.18
N LEU A 202 8.03 -22.07 -5.10
CA LEU A 202 6.79 -22.83 -5.06
C LEU A 202 5.75 -22.25 -6.03
N LEU A 203 5.52 -20.93 -6.02
CA LEU A 203 4.51 -20.26 -6.86
C LEU A 203 4.78 -20.43 -8.36
N ARG A 204 6.05 -20.53 -8.77
CA ARG A 204 6.45 -20.80 -10.16
C ARG A 204 6.21 -22.24 -10.60
N SER A 205 6.10 -23.18 -9.66
CA SER A 205 6.13 -24.61 -9.98
C SER A 205 4.82 -25.18 -10.53
N GLY A 206 3.69 -24.43 -10.44
CA GLY A 206 2.40 -24.99 -10.84
C GLY A 206 1.25 -23.98 -10.87
N THR A 207 0.05 -24.50 -10.70
CA THR A 207 -1.19 -23.72 -10.63
C THR A 207 -1.43 -23.27 -9.19
N VAL A 208 -1.46 -21.98 -8.98
CA VAL A 208 -1.81 -21.34 -7.71
C VAL A 208 -3.32 -21.37 -7.55
N ARG A 209 -3.81 -21.75 -6.38
CA ARG A 209 -5.22 -21.65 -6.00
C ARG A 209 -5.35 -20.92 -4.68
N VAL A 210 -6.24 -19.93 -4.65
CA VAL A 210 -6.56 -19.14 -3.45
C VAL A 210 -8.00 -19.43 -3.07
N ARG A 211 -8.22 -19.82 -1.80
CA ARG A 211 -9.55 -20.08 -1.24
C ARG A 211 -9.75 -19.33 0.07
N THR A 212 -10.99 -18.93 0.34
CA THR A 212 -11.40 -18.39 1.63
C THR A 212 -12.66 -19.07 2.14
N PRO A 213 -12.93 -19.06 3.47
CA PRO A 213 -14.17 -19.59 4.03
C PRO A 213 -15.42 -18.92 3.44
N MET A 214 -15.32 -17.64 3.06
CA MET A 214 -16.42 -16.88 2.45
C MET A 214 -16.72 -17.24 1.00
N GLY A 215 -15.94 -18.13 0.40
CA GLY A 215 -16.22 -18.68 -0.92
C GLY A 215 -15.39 -18.12 -2.08
N THR A 216 -14.34 -17.33 -1.83
CA THR A 216 -13.31 -17.12 -2.85
C THR A 216 -12.74 -18.46 -3.26
N ASP A 217 -12.62 -18.66 -4.58
CA ASP A 217 -11.98 -19.83 -5.19
C ASP A 217 -11.43 -19.40 -6.54
N LEU A 218 -10.17 -19.00 -6.56
CA LEU A 218 -9.48 -18.41 -7.69
C LEU A 218 -8.25 -19.22 -8.02
N SER A 219 -8.03 -19.51 -9.29
CA SER A 219 -6.83 -20.22 -9.77
C SER A 219 -6.16 -19.46 -10.90
N PHE A 220 -4.81 -19.56 -10.95
CA PHE A 220 -3.99 -18.94 -11.97
C PHE A 220 -2.56 -19.52 -11.99
N ARG A 221 -1.77 -19.11 -12.97
CA ARG A 221 -0.34 -19.42 -13.07
C ARG A 221 0.48 -18.13 -13.08
N THR A 222 1.65 -18.19 -12.46
CA THR A 222 2.59 -17.06 -12.46
C THR A 222 3.58 -17.12 -13.64
N GLY A 223 3.89 -18.33 -14.12
CA GLY A 223 4.88 -18.52 -15.18
C GLY A 223 6.22 -17.89 -14.81
N ASN A 224 6.81 -17.21 -15.80
CA ASN A 224 8.09 -16.49 -15.65
C ASN A 224 7.90 -15.01 -15.28
N ARG A 225 6.73 -14.60 -14.76
CA ARG A 225 6.51 -13.23 -14.32
C ARG A 225 7.53 -12.82 -13.26
N PRO A 226 8.00 -11.57 -13.27
CA PRO A 226 8.81 -11.05 -12.20
C PRO A 226 8.02 -11.03 -10.89
N PHE A 227 8.72 -11.31 -9.79
CA PHE A 227 8.17 -11.17 -8.45
C PHE A 227 8.76 -9.93 -7.80
N ASN A 228 7.93 -9.02 -7.37
CA ASN A 228 8.35 -7.91 -6.52
C ASN A 228 8.48 -8.41 -5.07
N LYS A 229 9.71 -8.41 -4.60
CA LYS A 229 10.12 -8.93 -3.30
C LYS A 229 10.43 -7.77 -2.36
N GLN A 230 9.49 -7.43 -1.48
CA GLN A 230 9.67 -6.39 -0.47
C GLN A 230 10.34 -7.01 0.77
N ASN A 231 11.66 -7.14 0.70
CA ASN A 231 12.50 -7.75 1.73
C ASN A 231 13.30 -6.73 2.56
N GLY A 232 12.99 -5.43 2.42
CA GLY A 232 13.63 -4.36 3.17
C GLY A 232 15.02 -3.94 2.64
N GLU A 233 15.46 -4.48 1.51
CA GLU A 233 16.73 -4.08 0.89
C GLU A 233 16.50 -3.09 -0.25
N ALA A 234 17.07 -1.89 -0.13
CA ALA A 234 17.06 -0.83 -1.12
C ALA A 234 18.49 -0.47 -1.55
N SER A 235 19.32 -1.49 -1.80
CA SER A 235 20.74 -1.30 -2.19
C SER A 235 20.87 -0.80 -3.63
N PRO A 236 22.01 -0.14 -3.97
CA PRO A 236 22.33 0.20 -5.34
C PRO A 236 22.43 -1.03 -6.24
N GLU A 237 22.94 -2.14 -5.73
CA GLU A 237 23.08 -3.42 -6.43
C GLU A 237 21.71 -3.95 -6.84
N ARG A 238 20.75 -3.96 -5.92
CA ARG A 238 19.36 -4.34 -6.22
C ARG A 238 18.75 -3.43 -7.28
N ALA A 239 18.94 -2.12 -7.17
CA ALA A 239 18.41 -1.17 -8.13
C ALA A 239 19.00 -1.38 -9.55
N GLN A 240 20.26 -1.76 -9.68
CA GLN A 240 20.91 -2.02 -10.97
C GLN A 240 20.36 -3.25 -11.70
N VAL A 241 19.91 -4.27 -10.95
CA VAL A 241 19.36 -5.52 -11.52
C VAL A 241 17.82 -5.54 -11.53
N ALA A 242 17.19 -4.43 -11.21
CA ALA A 242 15.74 -4.31 -11.19
C ALA A 242 15.11 -4.66 -12.53
N VAL A 243 14.13 -5.56 -12.52
CA VAL A 243 13.38 -6.01 -13.70
C VAL A 243 12.14 -5.15 -13.91
N VAL A 244 11.52 -4.72 -12.82
CA VAL A 244 10.35 -3.85 -12.81
C VAL A 244 10.62 -2.63 -11.96
N ARG A 245 9.87 -1.53 -12.20
CA ARG A 245 10.02 -0.28 -11.44
C ARG A 245 9.93 -0.48 -9.94
N LEU A 246 8.99 -1.32 -9.47
CA LEU A 246 8.81 -1.61 -8.06
C LEU A 246 10.00 -2.28 -7.36
N ASP A 247 10.94 -2.86 -8.12
CA ASP A 247 12.18 -3.38 -7.52
C ASP A 247 13.11 -2.26 -7.03
N ARG A 248 12.89 -1.03 -7.50
CA ARG A 248 13.59 0.20 -7.10
C ARG A 248 12.86 0.97 -6.01
N GLU A 249 11.62 0.60 -5.73
CA GLU A 249 10.76 1.17 -4.70
C GLU A 249 10.62 0.17 -3.56
N ILE A 250 11.25 0.46 -2.43
CA ILE A 250 11.19 -0.40 -1.26
C ILE A 250 10.30 0.23 -0.22
N GLU A 251 9.33 -0.54 0.22
CA GLU A 251 8.41 -0.15 1.28
C GLU A 251 8.92 -0.62 2.63
N LEU A 252 8.85 0.25 3.62
CA LEU A 252 9.18 -0.07 5.02
C LEU A 252 8.02 0.36 5.94
N PRO A 253 7.65 -0.51 6.90
CA PRO A 253 8.14 -1.88 7.17
C PRO A 253 7.95 -2.82 5.98
N ALA A 254 8.93 -3.69 5.73
CA ALA A 254 8.89 -4.62 4.60
C ALA A 254 8.09 -5.89 4.93
N GLY A 255 7.73 -6.66 3.90
CA GLY A 255 7.15 -7.97 4.15
C GLY A 255 6.20 -8.53 3.10
N VAL A 256 5.96 -7.85 1.98
CA VAL A 256 5.08 -8.42 0.95
C VAL A 256 5.89 -9.05 -0.19
N LEU A 257 5.34 -10.12 -0.74
CA LEU A 257 5.73 -10.69 -2.03
C LEU A 257 4.58 -10.49 -3.01
N ARG A 258 4.83 -9.85 -4.16
CA ARG A 258 3.81 -9.48 -5.14
C ARG A 258 4.11 -10.08 -6.51
N VAL A 259 3.08 -10.47 -7.24
CA VAL A 259 3.20 -10.94 -8.63
C VAL A 259 1.94 -10.66 -9.44
N ALA A 260 2.11 -10.14 -10.65
CA ALA A 260 1.06 -10.18 -11.67
C ALA A 260 1.02 -11.59 -12.28
N PRO A 261 -0.09 -12.32 -12.23
CA PRO A 261 -0.17 -13.64 -12.88
C PRO A 261 -0.16 -13.52 -14.40
N LEU A 262 -0.09 -14.65 -15.09
CA LEU A 262 -0.46 -14.73 -16.50
C LEU A 262 -1.97 -14.49 -16.59
N GLU A 263 -2.37 -13.32 -17.07
CA GLU A 263 -3.73 -12.79 -16.94
C GLU A 263 -4.80 -13.75 -17.52
N GLU A 264 -4.52 -14.36 -18.66
CA GLU A 264 -5.43 -15.29 -19.34
C GLU A 264 -5.64 -16.63 -18.58
N THR A 265 -4.81 -16.90 -17.57
CA THR A 265 -4.91 -18.11 -16.73
C THR A 265 -5.78 -17.90 -15.50
N VAL A 266 -6.13 -16.64 -15.18
CA VAL A 266 -6.89 -16.32 -13.95
C VAL A 266 -8.37 -16.65 -14.15
N ASN A 267 -8.86 -17.63 -13.40
CA ASN A 267 -10.24 -18.10 -13.46
C ASN A 267 -10.79 -18.40 -12.07
N GLY A 268 -12.09 -18.20 -11.91
CA GLY A 268 -12.79 -18.48 -10.66
C GLY A 268 -13.57 -17.31 -10.12
N ARG A 269 -13.61 -17.16 -8.82
CA ARG A 269 -14.36 -16.07 -8.17
C ARG A 269 -13.62 -15.52 -6.97
N ILE A 270 -13.85 -14.22 -6.71
CA ILE A 270 -13.45 -13.55 -5.48
C ILE A 270 -14.72 -13.15 -4.75
N VAL A 271 -14.80 -13.46 -3.45
CA VAL A 271 -15.91 -13.05 -2.58
C VAL A 271 -15.36 -12.15 -1.49
N ILE A 272 -15.86 -10.93 -1.42
CA ILE A 272 -15.46 -9.90 -0.47
C ILE A 272 -16.62 -9.63 0.47
N PRO A 273 -16.48 -9.86 1.80
CA PRO A 273 -17.56 -9.67 2.74
C PRO A 273 -18.13 -8.26 2.74
N THR A 274 -17.26 -7.26 2.74
CA THR A 274 -17.60 -5.83 2.68
C THR A 274 -16.58 -5.08 1.85
N ALA A 275 -17.04 -4.18 0.99
CA ALA A 275 -16.17 -3.29 0.23
C ALA A 275 -16.83 -1.91 0.06
N ARG A 276 -16.08 -0.85 0.36
CA ARG A 276 -16.59 0.52 0.24
C ARG A 276 -16.32 1.09 -1.13
N PHE A 277 -17.33 1.72 -1.72
CA PHE A 277 -17.25 2.42 -3.00
C PHE A 277 -17.87 3.81 -2.81
N GLY A 278 -17.04 4.84 -2.75
CA GLY A 278 -17.46 6.17 -2.32
C GLY A 278 -17.98 6.15 -0.89
N ASP A 279 -19.18 6.61 -0.68
CA ASP A 279 -19.91 6.61 0.61
C ASP A 279 -20.72 5.32 0.87
N LYS A 280 -20.80 4.42 -0.13
CA LYS A 280 -21.60 3.20 -0.04
C LYS A 280 -20.73 1.97 0.27
N VAL A 281 -21.29 1.02 1.01
CA VAL A 281 -20.67 -0.26 1.35
C VAL A 281 -21.40 -1.39 0.64
N ALA A 282 -20.75 -2.03 -0.32
CA ALA A 282 -21.22 -3.26 -0.91
C ALA A 282 -21.01 -4.44 0.06
N ARG A 283 -22.02 -5.31 0.20
CA ARG A 283 -21.94 -6.51 1.05
C ARG A 283 -21.95 -7.76 0.19
N GLN A 284 -21.18 -8.79 0.61
CA GLN A 284 -21.08 -10.07 -0.10
C GLN A 284 -20.78 -9.88 -1.60
N LEU A 285 -19.85 -8.96 -1.89
CA LEU A 285 -19.46 -8.68 -3.27
C LEU A 285 -18.79 -9.91 -3.89
N LYS A 286 -19.37 -10.39 -4.99
CA LYS A 286 -18.87 -11.54 -5.76
C LYS A 286 -18.40 -11.07 -7.13
N LEU A 287 -17.16 -11.38 -7.46
CA LEU A 287 -16.53 -11.10 -8.75
C LEU A 287 -16.26 -12.43 -9.43
N GLU A 288 -17.00 -12.77 -10.49
CA GLU A 288 -16.67 -13.93 -11.33
C GLU A 288 -15.63 -13.53 -12.37
N ILE A 289 -14.53 -14.26 -12.42
CA ILE A 289 -13.37 -13.97 -13.26
C ILE A 289 -13.18 -15.09 -14.26
N ASN A 290 -13.09 -14.71 -15.53
CA ASN A 290 -12.75 -15.60 -16.63
C ASN A 290 -11.61 -14.99 -17.44
N ARG A 291 -10.52 -15.73 -17.60
CA ARG A 291 -9.32 -15.30 -18.33
C ARG A 291 -8.84 -13.90 -17.89
N GLY A 292 -8.80 -13.69 -16.58
CA GLY A 292 -8.34 -12.46 -15.96
C GLY A 292 -9.31 -11.28 -16.04
N ARG A 293 -10.52 -11.48 -16.56
CA ARG A 293 -11.54 -10.42 -16.66
C ARG A 293 -12.72 -10.71 -15.74
N VAL A 294 -13.19 -9.71 -15.04
CA VAL A 294 -14.46 -9.76 -14.30
C VAL A 294 -15.58 -9.80 -15.31
N VAL A 295 -16.28 -10.94 -15.38
CA VAL A 295 -17.37 -11.20 -16.33
C VAL A 295 -18.75 -11.07 -15.72
N ARG A 296 -18.83 -11.19 -14.36
CA ARG A 296 -20.08 -11.04 -13.64
C ARG A 296 -19.83 -10.42 -12.27
N LEU A 297 -20.75 -9.57 -11.84
CA LEU A 297 -20.79 -8.92 -10.53
C LEU A 297 -22.09 -9.32 -9.83
N ALA A 298 -22.01 -9.52 -8.51
CA ALA A 298 -23.17 -9.63 -7.65
C ALA A 298 -22.82 -9.10 -6.27
N ALA A 299 -23.77 -8.48 -5.59
CA ALA A 299 -23.67 -8.06 -4.21
C ALA A 299 -25.06 -8.07 -3.58
N ASP A 300 -25.14 -8.28 -2.28
CA ASP A 300 -26.41 -8.22 -1.57
C ASP A 300 -26.91 -6.77 -1.42
N GLU A 301 -25.95 -5.81 -1.36
CA GLU A 301 -26.24 -4.38 -1.22
C GLU A 301 -25.30 -3.55 -2.10
N ASN A 302 -25.81 -2.43 -2.63
CA ASN A 302 -25.03 -1.38 -3.31
C ASN A 302 -24.21 -1.86 -4.52
N LEU A 303 -24.73 -2.81 -5.29
CA LEU A 303 -24.10 -3.29 -6.52
C LEU A 303 -23.91 -2.14 -7.53
N ASP A 304 -24.85 -1.21 -7.60
CA ASP A 304 -24.81 -0.02 -8.45
C ASP A 304 -23.56 0.85 -8.22
N ALA A 305 -23.13 0.99 -6.96
CA ALA A 305 -21.92 1.73 -6.63
C ALA A 305 -20.66 1.01 -7.11
N VAL A 306 -20.65 -0.33 -7.03
CA VAL A 306 -19.55 -1.15 -7.56
C VAL A 306 -19.46 -0.99 -9.07
N GLU A 307 -20.59 -1.13 -9.78
CA GLU A 307 -20.65 -0.99 -11.24
C GLU A 307 -20.20 0.40 -11.67
N ALA A 308 -20.67 1.46 -11.01
CA ALA A 308 -20.25 2.83 -11.29
C ALA A 308 -18.74 3.02 -11.15
N ALA A 309 -18.14 2.52 -10.06
CA ALA A 309 -16.70 2.61 -9.83
C ALA A 309 -15.88 1.86 -10.89
N LEU A 310 -16.29 0.63 -11.24
CA LEU A 310 -15.61 -0.14 -12.27
C LEU A 310 -15.78 0.46 -13.68
N ASN A 311 -16.92 1.07 -13.97
CA ASN A 311 -17.14 1.77 -15.23
C ASN A 311 -16.26 3.03 -15.33
N THR A 312 -16.16 3.81 -14.25
CA THR A 312 -15.25 4.97 -14.17
C THR A 312 -13.79 4.57 -14.33
N GLY A 313 -13.39 3.44 -13.72
CA GLY A 313 -12.02 2.91 -13.83
C GLY A 313 -11.72 2.23 -15.19
N GLY A 314 -12.70 2.12 -16.06
CA GLY A 314 -12.55 1.61 -17.43
C GLY A 314 -12.19 0.13 -17.51
N GLU A 315 -11.52 -0.25 -18.61
CA GLU A 315 -11.18 -1.66 -18.87
C GLU A 315 -10.25 -2.25 -17.81
N ALA A 316 -9.28 -1.49 -17.32
CA ALA A 316 -8.35 -1.94 -16.29
C ALA A 316 -9.07 -2.33 -14.99
N ALA A 317 -10.12 -1.59 -14.61
CA ALA A 317 -10.88 -1.86 -13.39
C ALA A 317 -11.58 -3.24 -13.41
N ARG A 318 -11.77 -3.83 -14.58
CA ARG A 318 -12.35 -5.16 -14.75
C ARG A 318 -11.31 -6.25 -14.97
N ARG A 319 -10.04 -5.96 -14.77
CA ARG A 319 -8.92 -6.91 -14.93
C ARG A 319 -8.31 -7.27 -13.60
N PHE A 320 -8.00 -8.57 -13.41
CA PHE A 320 -7.24 -9.02 -12.27
C PHE A 320 -5.81 -8.49 -12.35
N ARG A 321 -5.33 -7.93 -11.26
CA ARG A 321 -4.05 -7.24 -11.19
C ARG A 321 -2.94 -8.12 -10.62
N GLU A 322 -3.09 -8.53 -9.34
CA GLU A 322 -1.99 -9.18 -8.61
C GLU A 322 -2.47 -10.13 -7.52
N LEU A 323 -1.56 -11.05 -7.16
CA LEU A 323 -1.49 -11.70 -5.87
C LEU A 323 -0.41 -11.01 -5.02
N GLY A 324 -0.75 -10.62 -3.80
CA GLY A 324 0.20 -10.25 -2.75
C GLY A 324 0.11 -11.23 -1.59
N ILE A 325 1.25 -11.57 -1.00
CA ILE A 325 1.35 -12.43 0.18
C ILE A 325 2.20 -11.71 1.23
N GLY A 326 1.64 -11.52 2.42
CA GLY A 326 2.36 -10.93 3.55
C GLY A 326 3.29 -11.94 4.23
N PHE A 327 4.45 -11.46 4.66
CA PHE A 327 5.48 -12.25 5.34
C PHE A 327 5.99 -11.62 6.63
N ASN A 328 5.65 -10.35 6.93
CA ASN A 328 6.15 -9.69 8.14
C ASN A 328 5.50 -10.28 9.39
N PRO A 329 6.26 -10.91 10.29
CA PRO A 329 5.68 -11.61 11.45
C PRO A 329 5.11 -10.65 12.50
N ARG A 330 5.50 -9.36 12.49
CA ARG A 330 5.05 -8.36 13.45
C ARG A 330 3.79 -7.61 13.01
N LEU A 331 3.48 -7.63 11.72
CA LEU A 331 2.26 -7.06 11.15
C LEU A 331 1.11 -8.09 11.07
N HIS A 332 1.29 -9.27 11.69
CA HIS A 332 0.27 -10.30 11.72
C HIS A 332 -0.94 -9.82 12.53
N THR A 333 -2.14 -10.02 11.97
CA THR A 333 -3.40 -9.80 12.68
C THR A 333 -4.03 -11.11 13.06
N THR A 334 -4.37 -11.27 14.33
CA THR A 334 -5.07 -12.45 14.85
C THR A 334 -6.57 -12.21 15.03
N SER A 335 -7.02 -10.97 14.89
CA SER A 335 -8.41 -10.59 15.08
C SER A 335 -9.07 -10.29 13.74
N HIS A 336 -10.34 -10.69 13.61
CA HIS A 336 -11.21 -10.30 12.51
C HIS A 336 -11.66 -8.82 12.65
N THR A 337 -10.76 -7.96 13.14
CA THR A 337 -11.01 -6.52 13.17
C THR A 337 -11.06 -6.00 11.75
N ALA A 338 -11.88 -5.00 11.50
CA ALA A 338 -11.97 -4.33 10.21
C ALA A 338 -10.66 -3.64 9.78
N LEU A 339 -9.65 -3.60 10.67
CA LEU A 339 -8.38 -2.92 10.50
C LEU A 339 -7.26 -3.94 10.32
N LEU A 340 -6.60 -3.89 9.17
CA LEU A 340 -5.38 -4.64 8.89
C LEU A 340 -4.21 -3.67 8.95
N PRO A 341 -3.19 -3.92 9.79
CA PRO A 341 -2.02 -3.08 9.78
C PRO A 341 -1.32 -3.18 8.42
N TYR A 342 -0.89 -2.04 7.92
CA TYR A 342 0.06 -1.88 6.85
C TYR A 342 -0.23 -2.70 5.58
N TYR A 343 -1.31 -2.38 4.85
CA TYR A 343 -1.63 -2.97 3.55
C TYR A 343 -1.63 -4.51 3.47
N GLY A 344 -1.85 -5.18 4.60
CA GLY A 344 -1.85 -6.63 4.61
C GLY A 344 -0.46 -7.25 4.43
N TYR A 345 0.62 -6.58 4.84
CA TYR A 345 1.98 -7.13 4.79
C TYR A 345 2.27 -8.14 5.90
N GLY A 346 1.33 -8.31 6.83
CA GLY A 346 1.40 -9.29 7.91
C GLY A 346 1.47 -10.72 7.38
N ALA A 347 2.25 -11.55 8.08
CA ALA A 347 2.49 -12.94 7.69
C ALA A 347 1.19 -13.73 7.50
N GLY A 348 0.99 -14.26 6.29
CA GLY A 348 -0.17 -15.05 5.91
C GLY A 348 -1.37 -14.26 5.36
N VAL A 349 -1.36 -12.93 5.44
CA VAL A 349 -2.42 -12.11 4.80
C VAL A 349 -2.26 -12.17 3.29
N ILE A 350 -3.38 -12.39 2.59
CA ILE A 350 -3.43 -12.43 1.13
C ILE A 350 -4.08 -11.16 0.62
N ARG A 351 -3.48 -10.58 -0.41
CA ARG A 351 -4.00 -9.45 -1.16
C ARG A 351 -4.31 -9.88 -2.59
N LEU A 352 -5.55 -9.69 -3.01
CA LEU A 352 -5.98 -9.81 -4.40
C LEU A 352 -6.42 -8.45 -4.89
N SER A 353 -6.18 -8.12 -6.14
CA SER A 353 -6.50 -6.80 -6.65
C SER A 353 -6.98 -6.80 -8.09
N LEU A 354 -7.67 -5.70 -8.46
CA LEU A 354 -8.04 -5.36 -9.83
C LEU A 354 -7.27 -4.12 -10.28
N GLY A 355 -6.96 -4.01 -11.56
CA GLY A 355 -6.41 -2.80 -12.14
C GLY A 355 -5.13 -2.95 -12.94
N ASP A 356 -4.44 -1.83 -13.13
CA ASP A 356 -3.13 -1.74 -13.81
C ASP A 356 -2.08 -2.61 -13.11
N ASN A 357 -1.37 -3.43 -13.88
CA ASN A 357 -0.32 -4.31 -13.36
C ASN A 357 1.04 -4.16 -14.05
N ARG A 358 1.21 -3.11 -14.86
CA ARG A 358 2.46 -2.86 -15.59
C ARG A 358 3.67 -2.70 -14.67
N GLU A 359 3.48 -2.08 -13.51
CA GLU A 359 4.54 -1.91 -12.51
C GLU A 359 5.06 -3.24 -11.94
N LEU A 360 4.29 -4.32 -12.11
CA LEU A 360 4.63 -5.70 -11.74
C LEU A 360 5.02 -6.56 -12.95
N GLY A 361 5.21 -5.96 -14.11
CA GLY A 361 5.53 -6.69 -15.34
C GLY A 361 4.34 -7.39 -15.99
N GLY A 362 3.11 -7.00 -15.66
CA GLY A 362 1.90 -7.43 -16.32
C GLY A 362 1.57 -6.63 -17.57
N THR A 363 0.45 -6.93 -18.22
CA THR A 363 0.03 -6.35 -19.49
C THR A 363 -1.22 -5.46 -19.40
N VAL A 364 -1.84 -5.38 -18.22
CA VAL A 364 -3.02 -4.54 -17.99
C VAL A 364 -2.59 -3.10 -17.75
N ALA A 365 -3.08 -2.19 -18.61
CA ALA A 365 -2.77 -0.76 -18.55
C ALA A 365 -4.00 0.05 -18.14
N GLY A 366 -3.82 1.07 -17.31
CA GLY A 366 -4.86 2.01 -16.87
C GLY A 366 -4.44 2.76 -15.60
N ASP A 367 -5.39 3.52 -15.06
CA ASP A 367 -5.15 4.32 -13.84
C ASP A 367 -5.94 3.81 -12.62
N PHE A 368 -6.52 2.62 -12.74
CA PHE A 368 -7.33 2.03 -11.68
C PHE A 368 -6.53 0.96 -10.93
N VAL A 369 -6.57 1.02 -9.59
CA VAL A 369 -6.09 -0.03 -8.70
C VAL A 369 -7.06 -0.17 -7.54
N ARG A 370 -7.47 -1.41 -7.25
CA ARG A 370 -8.30 -1.73 -6.10
C ARG A 370 -7.81 -3.00 -5.42
N TRP A 371 -7.47 -2.91 -4.15
CA TRP A 371 -7.02 -4.03 -3.32
C TRP A 371 -8.15 -4.61 -2.47
N PHE A 372 -8.07 -5.92 -2.24
CA PHE A 372 -8.91 -6.66 -1.30
C PHE A 372 -8.01 -7.55 -0.46
N PHE A 373 -8.25 -7.60 0.85
CA PHE A 373 -7.39 -8.31 1.81
C PHE A 373 -8.13 -9.47 2.45
N PHE A 374 -7.43 -10.61 2.59
CA PHE A 374 -7.97 -11.86 3.08
C PHE A 374 -7.03 -12.41 4.15
N PRO A 375 -7.34 -12.16 5.45
CA PRO A 375 -6.50 -12.63 6.56
C PRO A 375 -6.71 -14.11 6.90
N ASP A 376 -7.68 -14.76 6.29
CA ASP A 376 -8.13 -16.14 6.52
C ASP A 376 -7.97 -17.05 5.29
N ALA A 377 -7.26 -16.59 4.27
CA ALA A 377 -7.13 -17.33 3.02
C ALA A 377 -6.21 -18.54 3.14
N THR A 378 -6.49 -19.53 2.30
CA THR A 378 -5.59 -20.66 2.03
C THR A 378 -5.04 -20.52 0.61
N VAL A 379 -3.72 -20.63 0.47
CA VAL A 379 -3.00 -20.60 -0.81
C VAL A 379 -2.27 -21.91 -0.99
N GLU A 380 -2.52 -22.58 -2.11
CA GLU A 380 -1.86 -23.82 -2.49
C GLU A 380 -1.33 -23.76 -3.93
N VAL A 381 -0.33 -24.57 -4.23
CA VAL A 381 0.22 -24.76 -5.57
C VAL A 381 0.26 -26.26 -5.86
N ASP A 382 -0.62 -26.73 -6.75
CA ASP A 382 -0.79 -28.15 -7.08
C ASP A 382 -0.87 -29.04 -5.82
N GLY A 383 -1.70 -28.61 -4.83
CA GLY A 383 -1.92 -29.29 -3.56
C GLY A 383 -0.89 -29.05 -2.46
N ARG A 384 0.24 -28.40 -2.75
CA ARG A 384 1.21 -27.98 -1.73
C ARG A 384 0.79 -26.63 -1.13
N ILE A 385 0.54 -26.63 0.18
CA ILE A 385 0.02 -25.46 0.89
C ILE A 385 1.17 -24.50 1.23
N LEU A 386 1.03 -23.24 0.84
CA LEU A 386 1.91 -22.13 1.20
C LEU A 386 1.35 -21.32 2.38
N VAL A 387 0.05 -21.05 2.35
CA VAL A 387 -0.69 -20.37 3.42
C VAL A 387 -1.91 -21.21 3.77
N ARG A 388 -2.13 -21.46 5.05
CA ARG A 388 -3.30 -22.17 5.55
C ARG A 388 -4.08 -21.26 6.50
N GLU A 389 -5.30 -20.92 6.11
CA GLU A 389 -6.20 -20.12 6.96
C GLU A 389 -5.49 -18.88 7.55
N GLY A 390 -4.84 -18.10 6.67
CA GLY A 390 -4.11 -16.89 7.05
C GLY A 390 -2.76 -17.12 7.75
N LYS A 391 -2.22 -18.32 7.75
CA LYS A 391 -0.92 -18.63 8.39
C LYS A 391 0.05 -19.24 7.38
N LEU A 392 1.26 -18.68 7.30
CA LEU A 392 2.35 -19.30 6.56
C LEU A 392 2.66 -20.68 7.16
N VAL A 393 2.77 -21.72 6.31
CA VAL A 393 3.11 -23.07 6.78
C VAL A 393 4.62 -23.22 7.00
N ASP A 394 5.02 -24.19 7.85
CA ASP A 394 6.41 -24.52 8.07
C ASP A 394 7.06 -24.98 6.76
N GLY A 395 8.21 -24.39 6.42
CA GLY A 395 8.86 -24.55 5.11
C GLY A 395 8.67 -23.36 4.16
N ALA A 396 7.65 -22.50 4.44
CA ALA A 396 7.47 -21.18 3.82
C ALA A 396 7.87 -20.04 4.77
N ARG A 397 8.24 -20.38 6.02
CA ARG A 397 8.78 -19.44 7.01
C ARG A 397 10.27 -19.24 6.87
#